data_55fd58b23ad5b3988862ef54de11dcc8
#
_entry.id   55fd58b23ad5b3988862ef54de11dcc8
#
_cell.length_a   1.000
_cell.length_b   1.000
_cell.length_c   1.000
_cell.angle_alpha   90.00
_cell.angle_beta   90.00
_cell.angle_gamma   90.00
#
_symmetry.space_group_name_H-M   'P 1'
#
loop_
_entity.id
_entity.type
_entity.pdbx_description
1 polymer ?
#
loop_
_entity_poly.entity_id
_entity_poly.type
_entity_poly.pdbx_seq_one_letter_code
_entity_poly.pdbx_strand_id
1 'polypeptide(L)'
;MLKPAHILCLLALLLPFGPAARAQGQRVGLFQSPKGFGVTATFDTASGEEMNTVTLRTDFYGLLSGRTKQIGAILTYTHDYQVFRMDGEDYSLVLHAGAGVSLGYAHDHEKGFYSSYERELARNPGGVAALAGLIGLRIDFRRHLTLDFGFILEPGVHLRTNPNTGAVILSFYKNGIYRGYYPHLNLLYRF
;
A
#
# COMPACT_ATOMS: atom_id res chain seq x y z
N MET A 1 -18.75 12.63 -3.89
CA MET A 1 -18.32 12.98 -2.51
C MET A 1 -18.65 11.81 -1.60
N LEU A 2 -17.66 11.10 -1.08
CA LEU A 2 -17.90 10.07 -0.06
C LEU A 2 -18.41 10.78 1.20
N LYS A 3 -19.59 10.37 1.67
CA LYS A 3 -20.13 10.89 2.92
C LYS A 3 -19.23 10.42 4.09
N PRO A 4 -19.01 11.23 5.14
CA PRO A 4 -18.15 10.86 6.27
C PRO A 4 -18.57 9.52 6.93
N ALA A 5 -19.83 9.13 6.81
CA ALA A 5 -20.32 7.82 7.25
C ALA A 5 -19.63 6.63 6.54
N HIS A 6 -19.21 6.76 5.29
CA HIS A 6 -18.51 5.68 4.57
C HIS A 6 -17.06 5.51 5.04
N ILE A 7 -16.43 6.61 5.48
CA ILE A 7 -15.07 6.57 6.08
C ILE A 7 -15.14 5.90 7.46
N LEU A 8 -16.18 6.18 8.23
CA LEU A 8 -16.40 5.55 9.55
C LEU A 8 -16.70 4.04 9.40
N CYS A 9 -17.46 3.63 8.39
CA CYS A 9 -17.70 2.22 8.09
C CYS A 9 -16.42 1.50 7.64
N LEU A 10 -15.55 2.15 6.86
CA LEU A 10 -14.24 1.58 6.50
C LEU A 10 -13.31 1.44 7.71
N LEU A 11 -13.30 2.42 8.60
CA LEU A 11 -12.58 2.34 9.87
C LEU A 11 -13.17 1.29 10.81
N ALA A 12 -14.48 1.11 10.83
CA ALA A 12 -15.15 0.08 11.64
C ALA A 12 -14.90 -1.34 11.12
N LEU A 13 -14.68 -1.51 9.82
CA LEU A 13 -14.27 -2.80 9.21
C LEU A 13 -12.83 -3.21 9.56
N LEU A 14 -12.01 -2.27 10.03
CA LEU A 14 -10.66 -2.54 10.55
C LEU A 14 -10.66 -2.95 12.03
N LEU A 15 -11.81 -2.88 12.73
CA LEU A 15 -11.94 -3.20 14.15
C LEU A 15 -12.26 -4.67 14.52
N PRO A 16 -12.64 -5.62 13.64
CA PRO A 16 -12.94 -6.99 14.08
C PRO A 16 -11.71 -7.90 14.17
N PHE A 17 -10.53 -7.36 14.43
CA PHE A 17 -9.44 -8.20 14.93
C PHE A 17 -9.66 -8.37 16.43
N GLY A 18 -10.58 -9.30 16.75
CA GLY A 18 -10.98 -9.63 18.10
C GLY A 18 -9.81 -10.05 19.01
N PRO A 19 -10.05 -10.19 20.32
CA PRO A 19 -9.02 -10.35 21.37
C PRO A 19 -8.24 -11.67 21.33
N ALA A 20 -8.32 -12.44 20.25
CA ALA A 20 -7.65 -13.75 20.13
C ALA A 20 -6.17 -13.66 19.75
N ALA A 21 -5.65 -12.50 19.35
CA ALA A 21 -4.25 -12.32 19.06
C ALA A 21 -3.60 -11.41 20.10
N ARG A 22 -3.27 -11.95 21.27
CA ARG A 22 -2.11 -11.47 22.04
C ARG A 22 -0.85 -11.85 21.25
N ALA A 23 -0.74 -11.36 20.02
CA ALA A 23 0.48 -11.44 19.25
C ALA A 23 1.44 -10.43 19.88
N GLN A 24 2.45 -10.92 20.55
CA GLN A 24 3.63 -10.13 20.88
C GLN A 24 4.13 -9.55 19.57
N GLY A 25 4.16 -8.21 19.44
CA GLY A 25 4.72 -7.56 18.26
C GLY A 25 3.73 -6.88 17.32
N GLN A 26 2.59 -6.41 17.81
CA GLN A 26 1.72 -5.54 17.02
C GLN A 26 2.34 -4.14 16.88
N ARG A 27 2.34 -3.62 15.66
CA ARG A 27 2.82 -2.26 15.37
C ARG A 27 1.79 -1.54 14.53
N VAL A 28 1.60 -0.27 14.80
CA VAL A 28 0.74 0.61 14.00
C VAL A 28 1.48 1.92 13.77
N GLY A 29 1.34 2.50 12.61
CA GLY A 29 2.01 3.76 12.33
C GLY A 29 1.68 4.36 10.97
N LEU A 30 2.58 5.22 10.53
CA LEU A 30 2.44 6.00 9.32
C LEU A 30 3.20 5.35 8.18
N PHE A 31 2.57 5.28 7.04
CA PHE A 31 3.15 4.91 5.76
C PHE A 31 3.41 6.16 4.94
N GLN A 32 4.58 6.28 4.36
CA GLN A 32 4.93 7.34 3.42
C GLN A 32 5.63 6.77 2.20
N SER A 33 5.26 7.27 1.04
CA SER A 33 5.90 6.98 -0.23
C SER A 33 5.78 8.18 -1.17
N PRO A 34 6.55 8.25 -2.26
CA PRO A 34 6.34 9.27 -3.29
C PRO A 34 4.97 9.22 -3.96
N LYS A 35 4.24 8.10 -3.86
CA LYS A 35 2.90 7.96 -4.41
C LYS A 35 1.80 8.43 -3.47
N GLY A 36 2.00 8.28 -2.17
CA GLY A 36 0.98 8.58 -1.21
C GLY A 36 1.46 8.42 0.22
N PHE A 37 0.59 8.77 1.13
CA PHE A 37 0.76 8.53 2.55
C PHE A 37 -0.45 7.78 3.09
N GLY A 38 -0.28 7.13 4.23
CA GLY A 38 -1.35 6.34 4.82
C GLY A 38 -1.01 5.86 6.21
N VAL A 39 -1.73 4.84 6.61
CA VAL A 39 -1.53 4.12 7.86
C VAL A 39 -1.18 2.67 7.56
N THR A 40 -0.31 2.11 8.37
CA THR A 40 0.07 0.70 8.28
C THR A 40 -0.03 0.05 9.64
N ALA A 41 -0.42 -1.22 9.63
CA ALA A 41 -0.43 -2.08 10.79
C ALA A 41 0.32 -3.37 10.47
N THR A 42 1.19 -3.81 11.36
CA THR A 42 1.92 -5.07 11.23
C THR A 42 1.65 -5.97 12.42
N PHE A 43 1.58 -7.26 12.15
CA PHE A 43 1.26 -8.28 13.13
C PHE A 43 2.28 -9.41 12.98
N ASP A 44 3.19 -9.56 13.93
CA ASP A 44 4.12 -10.68 13.93
C ASP A 44 3.35 -11.99 14.18
N THR A 45 3.76 -13.06 13.53
CA THR A 45 3.24 -14.40 13.83
C THR A 45 3.84 -14.94 15.13
N ALA A 46 3.31 -16.03 15.65
CA ALA A 46 3.79 -16.64 16.88
C ALA A 46 5.26 -17.09 16.81
N SER A 47 5.76 -17.39 15.61
CA SER A 47 7.17 -17.73 15.38
C SER A 47 8.10 -16.51 15.47
N GLY A 48 7.58 -15.31 15.24
CA GLY A 48 8.36 -14.08 15.11
C GLY A 48 9.17 -13.94 13.83
N GLU A 49 9.13 -14.97 12.97
CA GLU A 49 9.86 -15.00 11.68
C GLU A 49 9.01 -14.49 10.52
N GLU A 50 7.71 -14.42 10.72
CA GLU A 50 6.74 -13.99 9.73
C GLU A 50 5.92 -12.80 10.25
N MET A 51 5.43 -12.00 9.35
CA MET A 51 4.68 -10.80 9.66
C MET A 51 3.58 -10.58 8.63
N ASN A 52 2.41 -10.19 9.08
CA ASN A 52 1.33 -9.72 8.23
C ASN A 52 1.29 -8.21 8.26
N THR A 53 1.31 -7.58 7.09
CA THR A 53 1.27 -6.12 6.97
C THR A 53 0.01 -5.70 6.22
N VAL A 54 -0.74 -4.77 6.79
CA VAL A 54 -1.90 -4.14 6.17
C VAL A 54 -1.62 -2.64 6.07
N THR A 55 -1.67 -2.10 4.86
CA THR A 55 -1.45 -0.67 4.59
C THR A 55 -2.65 -0.09 3.86
N LEU A 56 -3.28 0.93 4.44
CA LEU A 56 -4.25 1.77 3.76
C LEU A 56 -3.59 3.10 3.42
N ARG A 57 -3.46 3.40 2.14
CA ARG A 57 -2.81 4.62 1.67
C ARG A 57 -3.70 5.39 0.70
N THR A 58 -3.49 6.69 0.67
CA THR A 58 -3.97 7.56 -0.41
C THR A 58 -3.04 7.43 -1.60
N ASP A 59 -3.59 7.52 -2.81
CA ASP A 59 -2.82 7.67 -4.05
C ASP A 59 -2.98 9.12 -4.53
N PHE A 60 -2.03 9.97 -4.23
CA PHE A 60 -2.06 11.39 -4.57
C PHE A 60 -1.03 11.81 -5.64
N TYR A 61 -0.26 10.87 -6.17
CA TYR A 61 0.76 11.18 -7.17
C TYR A 61 0.19 11.88 -8.41
N GLY A 62 -0.99 11.46 -8.86
CA GLY A 62 -1.70 12.13 -9.94
C GLY A 62 -2.06 13.58 -9.63
N LEU A 63 -2.41 13.88 -8.37
CA LEU A 63 -2.69 15.24 -7.91
C LEU A 63 -1.43 16.09 -7.91
N LEU A 64 -0.33 15.60 -7.34
CA LEU A 64 0.95 16.32 -7.31
C LEU A 64 1.52 16.58 -8.68
N SER A 65 1.32 15.64 -9.61
CA SER A 65 1.76 15.78 -11.00
C SER A 65 0.80 16.59 -11.88
N GLY A 66 -0.29 17.12 -11.32
CA GLY A 66 -1.31 17.91 -12.04
C GLY A 66 -2.15 17.12 -13.04
N ARG A 67 -2.15 15.79 -12.95
CA ARG A 67 -2.87 14.90 -13.88
C ARG A 67 -4.30 14.59 -13.46
N THR A 68 -4.60 14.72 -12.19
CA THR A 68 -5.95 14.53 -11.64
C THR A 68 -6.26 15.58 -10.58
N LYS A 69 -7.55 15.77 -10.30
CA LYS A 69 -8.03 16.64 -9.21
C LYS A 69 -8.53 15.85 -8.00
N GLN A 70 -8.41 14.55 -8.03
CA GLN A 70 -8.98 13.67 -7.02
C GLN A 70 -7.91 12.70 -6.51
N ILE A 71 -8.11 12.24 -5.30
CA ILE A 71 -7.21 11.33 -4.61
C ILE A 71 -7.80 9.92 -4.66
N GLY A 72 -6.98 8.94 -4.98
CA GLY A 72 -7.31 7.52 -4.86
C GLY A 72 -7.05 6.98 -3.45
N ALA A 73 -7.49 5.74 -3.23
CA ALA A 73 -7.18 5.00 -2.01
C ALA A 73 -6.89 3.54 -2.35
N ILE A 74 -5.83 2.99 -1.77
CA ILE A 74 -5.40 1.61 -2.01
C ILE A 74 -5.16 0.94 -0.66
N LEU A 75 -5.73 -0.24 -0.52
CA LEU A 75 -5.48 -1.17 0.57
C LEU A 75 -4.52 -2.24 0.07
N THR A 76 -3.40 -2.42 0.75
CA THR A 76 -2.40 -3.44 0.47
C THR A 76 -2.30 -4.38 1.67
N TYR A 77 -2.31 -5.67 1.40
CA TYR A 77 -1.97 -6.72 2.36
C TYR A 77 -0.75 -7.46 1.86
N THR A 78 0.23 -7.68 2.72
CA THR A 78 1.39 -8.54 2.45
C THR A 78 1.62 -9.50 3.61
N HIS A 79 2.10 -10.68 3.26
CA HIS A 79 2.66 -11.64 4.18
C HIS A 79 4.18 -11.66 3.96
N ASP A 80 4.92 -11.28 4.99
CA ASP A 80 6.34 -10.97 4.91
C ASP A 80 7.13 -11.98 5.74
N TYR A 81 8.25 -12.42 5.22
CA TYR A 81 9.19 -13.35 5.85
C TYR A 81 10.47 -12.59 6.25
N GLN A 82 10.98 -12.89 7.42
CA GLN A 82 12.28 -12.44 7.85
C GLN A 82 13.36 -13.23 7.09
N VAL A 83 14.14 -12.53 6.28
CA VAL A 83 15.25 -13.13 5.51
C VAL A 83 16.54 -13.16 6.34
N PHE A 84 16.77 -12.09 7.09
CA PHE A 84 17.94 -11.95 7.91
C PHE A 84 17.62 -11.07 9.13
N ARG A 85 18.25 -11.38 10.27
CA ARG A 85 18.13 -10.59 11.49
C ARG A 85 19.51 -10.42 12.15
N MET A 86 19.77 -9.22 12.62
CA MET A 86 20.92 -8.88 13.43
C MET A 86 20.45 -8.12 14.67
N ASP A 87 20.75 -8.65 15.84
CA ASP A 87 20.39 -8.04 17.11
C ASP A 87 21.60 -7.31 17.70
N GLY A 88 21.44 -6.01 17.93
CA GLY A 88 22.39 -5.16 18.65
C GLY A 88 21.91 -4.86 20.06
N GLU A 89 22.70 -4.08 20.80
CA GLU A 89 22.37 -3.73 22.19
C GLU A 89 21.12 -2.86 22.29
N ASP A 90 20.90 -1.91 21.39
CA ASP A 90 19.82 -0.93 21.44
C ASP A 90 18.80 -1.05 20.31
N TYR A 91 19.07 -1.84 19.29
CA TYR A 91 18.21 -2.03 18.13
C TYR A 91 18.36 -3.43 17.54
N SER A 92 17.38 -3.88 16.81
CA SER A 92 17.50 -5.02 15.91
C SER A 92 17.25 -4.59 14.48
N LEU A 93 18.04 -5.15 13.57
CA LEU A 93 17.94 -4.90 12.14
C LEU A 93 17.40 -6.16 11.47
N VAL A 94 16.31 -6.03 10.72
CA VAL A 94 15.64 -7.15 10.09
C VAL A 94 15.47 -6.86 8.61
N LEU A 95 16.07 -7.67 7.77
CA LEU A 95 15.77 -7.72 6.34
C LEU A 95 14.58 -8.64 6.15
N HIS A 96 13.54 -8.16 5.47
CA HIS A 96 12.34 -8.94 5.20
C HIS A 96 11.91 -8.81 3.76
N ALA A 97 11.20 -9.82 3.27
CA ALA A 97 10.61 -9.83 1.95
C ALA A 97 9.24 -10.50 2.03
N GLY A 98 8.30 -10.02 1.23
CA GLY A 98 6.95 -10.52 1.28
C GLY A 98 6.20 -10.40 -0.03
N ALA A 99 5.05 -11.04 -0.05
CA ALA A 99 4.12 -10.99 -1.17
C ALA A 99 2.68 -10.86 -0.67
N GLY A 100 1.83 -10.32 -1.53
CA GLY A 100 0.44 -10.10 -1.19
C GLY A 100 -0.37 -9.52 -2.33
N VAL A 101 -1.38 -8.73 -1.97
CA VAL A 101 -2.32 -8.14 -2.92
C VAL A 101 -2.63 -6.69 -2.54
N SER A 102 -2.92 -5.90 -3.57
CA SER A 102 -3.40 -4.52 -3.43
C SER A 102 -4.73 -4.37 -4.13
N LEU A 103 -5.69 -3.75 -3.47
CA LEU A 103 -7.00 -3.42 -4.01
C LEU A 103 -7.30 -1.96 -3.73
N GLY A 104 -7.93 -1.28 -4.68
CA GLY A 104 -8.27 0.11 -4.45
C GLY A 104 -8.93 0.80 -5.62
N TYR A 105 -8.88 2.12 -5.54
CA TYR A 105 -9.42 3.01 -6.55
C TYR A 105 -8.40 4.11 -6.83
N ALA A 106 -7.94 4.20 -8.08
CA ALA A 106 -6.93 5.17 -8.48
C ALA A 106 -7.51 6.17 -9.48
N HIS A 107 -7.11 7.42 -9.31
CA HIS A 107 -7.42 8.51 -10.23
C HIS A 107 -6.24 8.85 -11.12
N ASP A 108 -5.06 8.29 -10.82
CA ASP A 108 -3.86 8.50 -11.61
C ASP A 108 -3.77 7.45 -12.74
N HIS A 109 -3.25 7.90 -13.85
CA HIS A 109 -2.94 7.06 -14.98
C HIS A 109 -1.66 7.60 -15.62
N GLU A 110 -0.76 6.70 -15.90
CA GLU A 110 0.44 7.08 -16.63
C GLU A 110 0.11 7.48 -18.05
N LYS A 111 0.87 8.45 -18.56
CA LYS A 111 1.06 8.65 -19.98
C LYS A 111 1.80 7.43 -20.53
N GLY A 112 1.07 6.37 -20.83
CA GLY A 112 1.64 5.14 -21.39
C GLY A 112 1.83 5.23 -22.90
N PHE A 113 2.28 4.13 -23.50
CA PHE A 113 2.45 3.91 -24.93
C PHE A 113 1.13 3.79 -25.71
N TYR A 114 0.08 4.46 -25.25
CA TYR A 114 -1.24 4.39 -25.85
C TYR A 114 -1.39 5.40 -27.00
N SER A 115 -2.24 5.09 -27.94
CA SER A 115 -2.72 6.06 -28.94
C SER A 115 -3.32 7.29 -28.25
N SER A 116 -3.48 8.40 -28.98
CA SER A 116 -4.10 9.61 -28.41
C SER A 116 -5.50 9.36 -27.87
N TYR A 117 -6.26 8.47 -28.51
CA TYR A 117 -7.60 8.04 -28.09
C TYR A 117 -7.54 7.24 -26.77
N GLU A 118 -6.65 6.28 -26.67
CA GLU A 118 -6.43 5.50 -25.44
C GLU A 118 -5.91 6.37 -24.29
N ARG A 119 -5.13 7.43 -24.58
CA ARG A 119 -4.69 8.40 -23.58
C ARG A 119 -5.84 9.19 -22.95
N GLU A 120 -6.87 9.51 -23.71
CA GLU A 120 -8.08 10.15 -23.16
C GLU A 120 -8.88 9.20 -22.28
N LEU A 121 -9.09 7.96 -22.74
CA LEU A 121 -9.74 6.91 -21.96
C LEU A 121 -8.93 6.54 -20.70
N ALA A 122 -7.61 6.63 -20.78
CA ALA A 122 -6.72 6.40 -19.66
C ALA A 122 -6.85 7.44 -18.54
N ARG A 123 -7.53 8.56 -18.73
CA ARG A 123 -7.76 9.60 -17.71
C ARG A 123 -8.90 9.28 -16.74
N ASN A 124 -9.66 8.23 -17.00
CA ASN A 124 -10.76 7.88 -16.13
C ASN A 124 -10.27 7.16 -14.88
N PRO A 125 -10.82 7.52 -13.73
CA PRO A 125 -10.55 6.80 -12.50
C PRO A 125 -11.14 5.40 -12.58
N GLY A 126 -10.63 4.49 -11.80
CA GLY A 126 -11.13 3.12 -11.77
C GLY A 126 -10.61 2.27 -10.63
N GLY A 127 -11.15 1.07 -10.55
CA GLY A 127 -10.73 0.05 -9.61
C GLY A 127 -9.34 -0.50 -9.97
N VAL A 128 -8.52 -0.73 -8.96
CA VAL A 128 -7.19 -1.33 -9.08
C VAL A 128 -7.18 -2.66 -8.36
N ALA A 129 -6.65 -3.68 -9.01
CA ALA A 129 -6.29 -4.95 -8.40
C ALA A 129 -4.88 -5.32 -8.83
N ALA A 130 -3.98 -5.51 -7.88
CA ALA A 130 -2.56 -5.77 -8.15
C ALA A 130 -2.01 -6.86 -7.21
N LEU A 131 -0.99 -7.55 -7.67
CA LEU A 131 -0.11 -8.31 -6.78
C LEU A 131 0.81 -7.30 -6.07
N ALA A 132 1.15 -7.59 -4.84
CA ALA A 132 2.12 -6.80 -4.09
C ALA A 132 3.34 -7.65 -3.77
N GLY A 133 4.52 -7.17 -4.10
CA GLY A 133 5.80 -7.71 -3.66
C GLY A 133 6.51 -6.65 -2.83
N LEU A 134 7.14 -7.05 -1.75
CA LEU A 134 7.82 -6.15 -0.84
C LEU A 134 9.21 -6.69 -0.48
N ILE A 135 10.18 -5.80 -0.42
CA ILE A 135 11.47 -6.04 0.22
C ILE A 135 11.79 -4.83 1.09
N GLY A 136 12.16 -5.05 2.34
CA GLY A 136 12.41 -3.98 3.29
C GLY A 136 13.47 -4.28 4.32
N LEU A 137 13.99 -3.20 4.89
CA LEU A 137 14.90 -3.19 6.01
C LEU A 137 14.20 -2.52 7.19
N ARG A 138 13.93 -3.28 8.22
CA ARG A 138 13.28 -2.83 9.44
C ARG A 138 14.32 -2.66 10.54
N ILE A 139 14.24 -1.54 11.24
CA ILE A 139 15.05 -1.23 12.42
C ILE A 139 14.08 -1.11 13.60
N ASP A 140 14.11 -2.09 14.49
CA ASP A 140 13.35 -2.10 15.73
C ASP A 140 14.19 -1.51 16.87
N PHE A 141 13.81 -0.35 17.37
CA PHE A 141 14.43 0.25 18.55
C PHE A 141 13.81 -0.28 19.84
N ARG A 142 14.59 -0.43 20.91
CA ARG A 142 14.16 -1.09 22.17
C ARG A 142 12.90 -0.51 22.81
N ARG A 143 12.54 0.73 22.53
CA ARG A 143 11.49 1.47 23.26
C ARG A 143 10.14 1.54 22.56
N HIS A 144 9.81 0.78 21.61
CA HIS A 144 8.51 0.85 20.90
C HIS A 144 8.56 1.50 19.51
N LEU A 145 9.68 2.06 19.09
CA LEU A 145 9.79 2.68 17.77
C LEU A 145 10.34 1.66 16.77
N THR A 146 9.70 1.60 15.61
CA THR A 146 10.20 0.84 14.46
C THR A 146 10.24 1.75 13.24
N LEU A 147 11.36 1.74 12.55
CA LEU A 147 11.50 2.29 11.19
C LEU A 147 11.58 1.14 10.21
N ASP A 148 10.81 1.20 9.15
CA ASP A 148 10.84 0.22 8.09
C ASP A 148 10.95 0.94 6.74
N PHE A 149 12.05 0.72 6.06
CA PHE A 149 12.35 1.28 4.75
C PHE A 149 12.43 0.16 3.71
N GLY A 150 11.73 0.31 2.59
CA GLY A 150 11.74 -0.73 1.57
C GLY A 150 11.23 -0.27 0.23
N PHE A 151 11.05 -1.26 -0.64
CA PHE A 151 10.48 -1.09 -1.96
C PHE A 151 9.25 -1.99 -2.10
N ILE A 152 8.21 -1.43 -2.70
CA ILE A 152 7.00 -2.15 -3.07
C ILE A 152 6.93 -2.25 -4.59
N LEU A 153 6.62 -3.45 -5.08
CA LEU A 153 6.32 -3.75 -6.48
C LEU A 153 4.85 -4.11 -6.59
N GLU A 154 4.09 -3.43 -7.46
CA GLU A 154 2.64 -3.63 -7.61
C GLU A 154 2.23 -3.78 -9.09
N PRO A 155 2.56 -4.90 -9.74
CA PRO A 155 2.01 -5.21 -11.05
C PRO A 155 0.52 -5.59 -10.93
N GLY A 156 -0.32 -5.00 -11.75
CA GLY A 156 -1.76 -5.25 -11.65
C GLY A 156 -2.56 -4.76 -12.82
N VAL A 157 -3.86 -4.74 -12.61
CA VAL A 157 -4.86 -4.31 -13.58
C VAL A 157 -5.65 -3.12 -13.06
N HIS A 158 -6.02 -2.24 -13.97
CA HIS A 158 -6.85 -1.07 -13.72
C HIS A 158 -8.15 -1.20 -14.53
N LEU A 159 -9.25 -1.33 -13.84
CA LEU A 159 -10.62 -1.44 -14.38
C LEU A 159 -11.23 -0.05 -14.46
N ARG A 160 -11.57 0.39 -15.64
CA ARG A 160 -12.15 1.72 -15.90
C ARG A 160 -13.41 1.60 -16.73
N THR A 161 -14.26 2.60 -16.67
CA THR A 161 -15.44 2.69 -17.51
C THR A 161 -15.24 3.77 -18.57
N ASN A 162 -15.51 3.45 -19.82
CA ASN A 162 -15.55 4.43 -20.89
C ASN A 162 -16.77 5.35 -20.66
N PRO A 163 -16.58 6.67 -20.48
CA PRO A 163 -17.69 7.58 -20.19
C PRO A 163 -18.67 7.73 -21.35
N ASN A 164 -18.22 7.46 -22.58
CA ASN A 164 -19.04 7.65 -23.78
C ASN A 164 -19.89 6.41 -24.14
N THR A 165 -19.35 5.21 -23.83
CA THR A 165 -20.00 3.94 -24.24
C THR A 165 -20.46 3.11 -23.05
N GLY A 166 -20.05 3.43 -21.82
CA GLY A 166 -20.27 2.61 -20.64
C GLY A 166 -19.46 1.30 -20.60
N ALA A 167 -18.66 1.02 -21.62
CA ALA A 167 -17.90 -0.21 -21.70
C ALA A 167 -16.78 -0.25 -20.65
N VAL A 168 -16.57 -1.43 -20.06
CA VAL A 168 -15.45 -1.65 -19.12
C VAL A 168 -14.17 -1.81 -19.92
N ILE A 169 -13.14 -1.05 -19.52
CA ILE A 169 -11.80 -1.08 -20.09
C ILE A 169 -10.86 -1.65 -19.06
N LEU A 170 -10.16 -2.70 -19.45
CA LEU A 170 -9.07 -3.29 -18.66
C LEU A 170 -7.73 -2.78 -19.19
N SER A 171 -6.89 -2.27 -18.31
CA SER A 171 -5.54 -1.86 -18.67
C SER A 171 -4.56 -2.27 -17.57
N PHE A 172 -3.28 -2.32 -17.87
CA PHE A 172 -2.28 -2.54 -16.85
C PHE A 172 -2.25 -1.38 -15.87
N TYR A 173 -2.30 -1.70 -14.57
CA TYR A 173 -2.01 -0.74 -13.53
C TYR A 173 -0.50 -0.51 -13.52
N LYS A 174 -0.14 0.70 -13.87
CA LYS A 174 1.24 1.14 -13.83
C LYS A 174 1.39 2.12 -12.69
N ASN A 175 2.33 1.82 -11.84
CA ASN A 175 2.70 2.71 -10.79
C ASN A 175 3.58 3.83 -11.36
N GLY A 176 3.10 5.08 -11.29
CA GLY A 176 3.61 6.23 -12.04
C GLY A 176 5.06 6.64 -11.82
N ILE A 177 5.81 6.11 -10.85
CA ILE A 177 7.16 6.59 -10.56
C ILE A 177 8.21 5.75 -11.28
N TYR A 178 8.17 4.43 -11.13
CA TYR A 178 9.17 3.52 -11.70
C TYR A 178 8.54 2.30 -12.36
N ARG A 179 7.41 2.47 -13.07
CA ARG A 179 6.73 1.41 -13.82
C ARG A 179 6.30 0.20 -13.00
N GLY A 180 6.00 0.36 -11.72
CA GLY A 180 5.50 -0.71 -10.90
C GLY A 180 6.21 -0.90 -9.56
N TYR A 181 7.29 -0.17 -9.28
CA TYR A 181 7.92 -0.19 -7.96
C TYR A 181 8.15 1.23 -7.42
N TYR A 182 8.15 1.36 -6.10
CA TYR A 182 8.41 2.63 -5.43
C TYR A 182 8.97 2.39 -4.02
N PRO A 183 9.83 3.31 -3.53
CA PRO A 183 10.29 3.26 -2.15
C PRO A 183 9.17 3.62 -1.18
N HIS A 184 9.23 3.09 0.02
CA HIS A 184 8.37 3.49 1.14
C HIS A 184 9.17 3.60 2.43
N LEU A 185 8.61 4.36 3.36
CA LEU A 185 9.06 4.48 4.73
C LEU A 185 7.85 4.31 5.65
N ASN A 186 7.96 3.41 6.61
CA ASN A 186 7.02 3.25 7.70
C ASN A 186 7.65 3.72 9.00
N LEU A 187 6.90 4.52 9.76
CA LEU A 187 7.21 4.88 11.13
C LEU A 187 6.16 4.23 12.03
N LEU A 188 6.56 3.21 12.79
CA LEU A 188 5.64 2.37 13.52
C LEU A 188 5.89 2.48 15.04
N TYR A 189 4.81 2.40 15.79
CA TYR A 189 4.82 2.22 17.23
C TYR A 189 4.44 0.79 17.57
N ARG A 190 5.24 0.13 18.42
CA ARG A 190 5.03 -1.24 18.91
C ARG A 190 4.36 -1.21 20.27
N PHE A 191 3.28 -1.95 20.42
CA PHE A 191 2.52 -2.09 21.67
C PHE A 191 3.05 -3.23 22.53
#